data_0680a8efbeb7a44856386e4ae11b3a59
#
_entry.id   0680a8efbeb7a44856386e4ae11b3a59
#
_cell.length_a   1.000
_cell.length_b   1.000
_cell.length_c   1.000
_cell.angle_alpha   90.00
_cell.angle_beta   90.00
_cell.angle_gamma   90.00
#
_symmetry.space_group_name_H-M   'P 1'
#
loop_
_entity.id
_entity.type
_entity.pdbx_description
1 polymer ?
#
loop_
_entity_poly.entity_id
_entity_poly.type
_entity_poly.pdbx_seq_one_letter_code
_entity_poly.pdbx_strand_id
1 'polypeptide(L)'
;MINKIYFTFLLIFSLSLLGDPYAPLNFPSYNPFTLKFIHFDNRTLGNYQETNHLSISVENSSFAVKEKINNDQLTLDGEIAKTSINYFRKLSDNLTLNVSLPIYSFSRGFLDSPIEQWHDLFGLSDGSRVDLPKSHLNFELFSNSNKERINDSDIGIGDIQISTKLNFYSKNRSDLYFITSLEIPTGSKKKYFGNDEFDGLIAFNLKNHLRDNLIINSVFGVSIINQSHNFLLKERNTSYFSKVLLSWKPQYFLSSKAINPLIYKINFEVFEPKIKSDFKALGDEYYVFGLGATFEFAKDKYFNFGFSEDLKVNSSADFSFVFGFEIEI
;
A
#
# COMPACT_ATOMS: atom_id res chain seq x y z
N MET A 1 11.00 -32.72 -5.20
CA MET A 1 10.64 -31.28 -5.31
C MET A 1 10.34 -30.65 -3.96
N ILE A 2 9.66 -31.31 -3.05
CA ILE A 2 9.28 -30.82 -1.71
C ILE A 2 10.51 -30.47 -0.84
N ASN A 3 11.59 -31.28 -0.86
CA ASN A 3 12.80 -31.02 -0.06
C ASN A 3 13.61 -29.75 -0.45
N LYS A 4 13.48 -29.25 -1.69
CA LYS A 4 14.16 -28.00 -2.10
C LYS A 4 13.42 -26.76 -1.59
N ILE A 5 12.11 -26.82 -1.43
CA ILE A 5 11.31 -25.71 -0.90
C ILE A 5 11.57 -25.49 0.59
N TYR A 6 11.71 -26.58 1.35
CA TYR A 6 12.08 -26.51 2.77
C TYR A 6 13.49 -25.95 2.99
N PHE A 7 14.45 -26.27 2.11
CA PHE A 7 15.81 -25.76 2.23
C PHE A 7 15.90 -24.26 1.91
N THR A 8 15.14 -23.78 0.93
CA THR A 8 15.04 -22.34 0.60
C THR A 8 14.33 -21.56 1.72
N PHE A 9 13.29 -22.13 2.33
CA PHE A 9 12.61 -21.54 3.48
C PHE A 9 13.51 -21.50 4.73
N LEU A 10 14.32 -22.52 4.97
CA LEU A 10 15.28 -22.57 6.09
C LEU A 10 16.46 -21.60 5.92
N LEU A 11 16.90 -21.34 4.68
CA LEU A 11 17.96 -20.37 4.40
C LEU A 11 17.52 -18.92 4.66
N ILE A 12 16.24 -18.61 4.44
CA ILE A 12 15.65 -17.30 4.78
C ILE A 12 15.59 -17.11 6.31
N PHE A 13 15.44 -18.20 7.08
CA PHE A 13 15.38 -18.16 8.54
C PHE A 13 16.73 -17.98 9.24
N SER A 14 17.85 -18.12 8.54
CA SER A 14 19.21 -18.02 9.14
C SER A 14 19.81 -16.60 9.06
N LEU A 15 19.18 -15.68 8.36
CA LEU A 15 19.60 -14.27 8.28
C LEU A 15 19.17 -13.52 9.55
N SER A 16 20.04 -12.69 10.10
CA SER A 16 19.71 -11.79 11.21
C SER A 16 18.69 -10.78 10.71
N LEU A 17 17.52 -10.71 11.35
CA LEU A 17 16.40 -9.87 10.95
C LEU A 17 16.35 -8.67 11.90
N LEU A 18 16.78 -7.50 11.46
CA LEU A 18 16.67 -6.24 12.17
C LEU A 18 15.83 -5.26 11.34
N GLY A 19 14.58 -5.04 11.74
CA GLY A 19 13.68 -4.08 11.12
C GLY A 19 13.34 -2.93 12.08
N ASP A 20 12.69 -1.87 11.61
CA ASP A 20 12.06 -0.89 12.48
C ASP A 20 10.65 -1.38 12.86
N PRO A 21 10.45 -1.91 14.08
CA PRO A 21 9.16 -2.42 14.50
C PRO A 21 8.08 -1.36 14.58
N TYR A 22 8.46 -0.08 14.59
CA TYR A 22 7.56 1.06 14.58
C TYR A 22 7.30 1.62 13.18
N ALA A 23 7.94 1.07 12.12
CA ALA A 23 7.63 1.46 10.75
C ALA A 23 6.14 1.25 10.45
N PRO A 24 5.43 2.24 9.89
CA PRO A 24 4.01 2.10 9.58
C PRO A 24 3.76 1.02 8.53
N LEU A 25 2.59 0.38 8.59
CA LEU A 25 2.15 -0.52 7.53
C LEU A 25 1.81 0.29 6.27
N ASN A 26 2.05 -0.33 5.12
CA ASN A 26 1.62 0.23 3.85
C ASN A 26 0.30 -0.43 3.46
N PHE A 27 -0.75 0.38 3.32
CA PHE A 27 -2.04 -0.07 2.81
C PHE A 27 -2.23 0.40 1.37
N PRO A 28 -2.91 -0.39 0.53
CA PRO A 28 -3.16 -0.02 -0.86
C PRO A 28 -3.94 1.28 -0.99
N SER A 29 -3.42 2.19 -1.82
CA SER A 29 -4.02 3.49 -2.13
C SER A 29 -4.25 3.64 -3.64
N TYR A 30 -4.62 2.55 -4.31
CA TYR A 30 -4.81 2.48 -5.75
C TYR A 30 -6.06 1.65 -6.09
N ASN A 31 -6.54 1.81 -7.31
CA ASN A 31 -7.49 0.94 -7.97
C ASN A 31 -6.85 0.37 -9.26
N PRO A 32 -7.52 -0.55 -9.99
CA PRO A 32 -6.95 -1.19 -11.18
C PRO A 32 -6.43 -0.24 -12.25
N PHE A 33 -7.02 0.96 -12.37
CA PHE A 33 -6.61 1.95 -13.37
C PHE A 33 -5.61 2.99 -12.85
N THR A 34 -5.37 3.05 -11.53
CA THR A 34 -4.44 4.00 -10.91
C THR A 34 -3.19 3.36 -10.32
N LEU A 35 -3.12 2.03 -10.26
CA LEU A 35 -1.94 1.31 -9.73
C LEU A 35 -0.65 1.59 -10.52
N LYS A 36 -0.79 2.03 -11.78
CA LYS A 36 0.29 2.39 -12.71
C LYS A 36 0.98 3.71 -12.42
N PHE A 37 0.50 4.50 -11.48
CA PHE A 37 1.08 5.78 -11.08
C PHE A 37 1.82 5.67 -9.75
N ILE A 38 2.74 6.56 -9.51
CA ILE A 38 3.51 6.61 -8.26
C ILE A 38 2.61 6.72 -7.02
N HIS A 39 2.91 5.92 -6.00
CA HIS A 39 2.25 5.92 -4.68
C HIS A 39 3.27 6.08 -3.56
N PHE A 40 2.86 6.77 -2.50
CA PHE A 40 3.71 6.90 -1.31
C PHE A 40 3.74 5.58 -0.53
N ASP A 41 4.93 5.04 -0.36
CA ASP A 41 5.16 3.84 0.45
C ASP A 41 5.47 4.24 1.91
N ASN A 42 4.55 3.89 2.82
CA ASN A 42 4.67 4.20 4.25
C ASN A 42 5.92 3.57 4.89
N ARG A 43 6.47 2.48 4.33
CA ARG A 43 7.70 1.85 4.81
C ARG A 43 8.92 2.76 4.69
N THR A 44 8.91 3.73 3.78
CA THR A 44 9.95 4.78 3.68
C THR A 44 10.09 5.57 4.98
N LEU A 45 9.07 5.60 5.84
CA LEU A 45 9.08 6.28 7.13
C LEU A 45 9.84 5.52 8.22
N GLY A 46 10.16 4.26 8.02
CA GLY A 46 10.92 3.43 8.95
C GLY A 46 12.30 4.02 9.26
N ASN A 47 12.80 3.73 10.44
CA ASN A 47 14.10 4.20 10.91
C ASN A 47 15.18 3.11 10.73
N TYR A 48 15.75 3.05 9.55
CA TYR A 48 16.78 2.07 9.16
C TYR A 48 18.16 2.66 9.47
N GLN A 49 18.58 2.61 10.76
CA GLN A 49 19.73 3.42 11.24
C GLN A 49 21.12 2.85 11.00
N GLU A 50 21.31 1.53 10.91
CA GLU A 50 22.68 0.99 11.00
C GLU A 50 23.14 0.15 9.80
N THR A 51 22.24 -0.40 9.01
CA THR A 51 22.61 -1.41 7.99
C THR A 51 21.71 -1.34 6.76
N ASN A 52 21.97 -2.26 5.83
CA ASN A 52 21.10 -2.48 4.70
C ASN A 52 19.92 -3.37 5.13
N HIS A 53 18.69 -3.00 4.75
CA HIS A 53 17.49 -3.76 5.07
C HIS A 53 16.77 -4.20 3.81
N LEU A 54 16.27 -5.43 3.83
CA LEU A 54 15.36 -5.97 2.83
C LEU A 54 14.00 -6.17 3.49
N SER A 55 12.95 -5.61 2.90
CA SER A 55 11.57 -5.86 3.29
C SER A 55 10.83 -6.53 2.15
N ILE A 56 10.09 -7.57 2.45
CA ILE A 56 9.19 -8.24 1.51
C ILE A 56 7.79 -8.18 2.10
N SER A 57 6.84 -7.63 1.35
CA SER A 57 5.43 -7.59 1.77
C SER A 57 4.51 -8.02 0.63
N VAL A 58 3.37 -8.57 1.02
CA VAL A 58 2.26 -8.91 0.14
C VAL A 58 1.04 -8.14 0.60
N GLU A 59 0.45 -7.39 -0.31
CA GLU A 59 -0.80 -6.65 -0.16
C GLU A 59 -1.81 -7.31 -1.09
N ASN A 60 -3.02 -7.61 -0.63
CA ASN A 60 -4.10 -8.09 -1.49
C ASN A 60 -5.34 -7.25 -1.27
N SER A 61 -5.90 -6.73 -2.34
CA SER A 61 -7.00 -5.77 -2.37
C SER A 61 -8.15 -6.32 -3.17
N SER A 62 -9.36 -6.30 -2.60
CA SER A 62 -10.60 -6.68 -3.27
C SER A 62 -11.36 -5.44 -3.71
N PHE A 63 -11.91 -5.50 -4.92
CA PHE A 63 -12.72 -4.45 -5.51
C PHE A 63 -14.08 -5.00 -5.91
N ALA A 64 -15.15 -4.29 -5.54
CA ALA A 64 -16.53 -4.62 -5.88
C ALA A 64 -17.31 -3.33 -6.18
N VAL A 65 -17.02 -2.70 -7.31
CA VAL A 65 -17.61 -1.42 -7.72
C VAL A 65 -18.37 -1.57 -9.03
N LYS A 66 -19.59 -1.04 -9.08
CA LYS A 66 -20.39 -0.94 -10.30
C LYS A 66 -21.08 0.41 -10.35
N GLU A 67 -20.65 1.25 -11.27
CA GLU A 67 -21.19 2.60 -11.45
C GLU A 67 -21.66 2.79 -12.90
N LYS A 68 -22.74 3.55 -13.07
CA LYS A 68 -23.26 3.94 -14.37
C LYS A 68 -23.65 5.41 -14.33
N ILE A 69 -23.11 6.20 -15.28
CA ILE A 69 -23.39 7.63 -15.45
C ILE A 69 -23.74 7.85 -16.90
N ASN A 70 -24.99 8.16 -17.17
CA ASN A 70 -25.52 8.27 -18.54
C ASN A 70 -25.25 6.97 -19.35
N ASN A 71 -24.42 7.08 -20.40
CA ASN A 71 -24.01 5.94 -21.24
C ASN A 71 -22.66 5.33 -20.80
N ASP A 72 -21.94 5.99 -19.89
CA ASP A 72 -20.65 5.52 -19.40
C ASP A 72 -20.84 4.53 -18.25
N GLN A 73 -19.95 3.55 -18.15
CA GLN A 73 -20.03 2.48 -17.15
C GLN A 73 -18.63 2.15 -16.60
N LEU A 74 -18.57 1.94 -15.29
CA LEU A 74 -17.40 1.44 -14.59
C LEU A 74 -17.76 0.17 -13.83
N THR A 75 -16.97 -0.87 -14.00
CA THR A 75 -17.04 -2.10 -13.19
C THR A 75 -15.63 -2.39 -12.69
N LEU A 76 -15.47 -2.53 -11.38
CA LEU A 76 -14.24 -3.02 -10.76
C LEU A 76 -14.64 -4.25 -9.95
N ASP A 77 -14.37 -5.42 -10.47
CA ASP A 77 -14.75 -6.72 -9.89
C ASP A 77 -13.57 -7.68 -9.96
N GLY A 78 -12.95 -7.96 -8.80
CA GLY A 78 -11.76 -8.80 -8.72
C GLY A 78 -10.76 -8.38 -7.67
N GLU A 79 -9.60 -9.02 -7.67
CA GLU A 79 -8.53 -8.78 -6.71
C GLU A 79 -7.21 -8.39 -7.38
N ILE A 80 -6.47 -7.53 -6.68
CA ILE A 80 -5.10 -7.15 -7.01
C ILE A 80 -4.20 -7.59 -5.86
N ALA A 81 -3.25 -8.48 -6.15
CA ALA A 81 -2.15 -8.74 -5.24
C ALA A 81 -0.91 -7.95 -5.68
N LYS A 82 -0.26 -7.29 -4.72
CA LYS A 82 1.02 -6.61 -4.89
C LYS A 82 2.04 -7.21 -3.95
N THR A 83 3.10 -7.78 -4.50
CA THR A 83 4.29 -8.14 -3.74
C THR A 83 5.32 -7.05 -3.91
N SER A 84 5.77 -6.44 -2.82
CA SER A 84 6.82 -5.42 -2.85
C SER A 84 8.11 -5.95 -2.24
N ILE A 85 9.21 -5.78 -2.97
CA ILE A 85 10.56 -6.05 -2.49
C ILE A 85 11.24 -4.70 -2.33
N ASN A 86 11.60 -4.35 -1.09
CA ASN A 86 12.20 -3.04 -0.79
C ASN A 86 13.59 -3.23 -0.19
N TYR A 87 14.52 -2.49 -0.74
CA TYR A 87 15.88 -2.39 -0.22
C TYR A 87 16.12 -1.00 0.33
N PHE A 88 16.42 -0.92 1.62
CA PHE A 88 16.75 0.32 2.33
C PHE A 88 18.24 0.38 2.63
N ARG A 89 18.84 1.53 2.43
CA ARG A 89 20.24 1.79 2.72
C ARG A 89 20.43 3.16 3.35
N LYS A 90 21.08 3.21 4.50
CA LYS A 90 21.56 4.44 5.09
C LYS A 90 22.77 4.96 4.28
N LEU A 91 22.65 6.12 3.68
CA LEU A 91 23.73 6.79 2.92
C LEU A 91 24.55 7.73 3.82
N SER A 92 23.92 8.35 4.81
CA SER A 92 24.54 9.16 5.86
C SER A 92 23.64 9.17 7.10
N ASP A 93 24.07 9.85 8.17
CA ASP A 93 23.25 9.92 9.40
C ASP A 93 21.87 10.54 9.20
N ASN A 94 21.73 11.36 8.18
CA ASN A 94 20.48 12.07 7.90
C ASN A 94 19.80 11.60 6.60
N LEU A 95 20.42 10.72 5.81
CA LEU A 95 19.90 10.34 4.49
C LEU A 95 19.78 8.83 4.34
N THR A 96 18.58 8.39 4.04
CA THR A 96 18.26 6.99 3.69
C THR A 96 17.76 6.90 2.25
N LEU A 97 18.24 5.89 1.53
CA LEU A 97 17.76 5.48 0.20
C LEU A 97 16.84 4.27 0.34
N ASN A 98 15.75 4.25 -0.42
CA ASN A 98 14.91 3.08 -0.62
C ASN A 98 14.77 2.79 -2.12
N VAL A 99 14.89 1.52 -2.51
CA VAL A 99 14.56 1.02 -3.85
C VAL A 99 13.46 -0.01 -3.71
N SER A 100 12.32 0.21 -4.36
CA SER A 100 11.14 -0.65 -4.31
C SER A 100 10.87 -1.27 -5.66
N LEU A 101 10.74 -2.60 -5.70
CA LEU A 101 10.32 -3.38 -6.85
C LEU A 101 8.94 -3.97 -6.58
N PRO A 102 7.86 -3.46 -7.17
CA PRO A 102 6.54 -4.04 -7.06
C PRO A 102 6.32 -5.12 -8.12
N ILE A 103 5.64 -6.19 -7.73
CA ILE A 103 5.13 -7.23 -8.62
C ILE A 103 3.63 -7.29 -8.41
N TYR A 104 2.85 -7.06 -9.46
CA TYR A 104 1.40 -7.06 -9.44
C TYR A 104 0.83 -8.33 -10.02
N SER A 105 -0.33 -8.75 -9.50
CA SER A 105 -1.11 -9.84 -10.05
C SER A 105 -2.59 -9.47 -10.00
N PHE A 106 -3.29 -9.63 -11.13
CA PHE A 106 -4.75 -9.58 -11.22
C PHE A 106 -5.32 -10.97 -11.11
N SER A 107 -6.37 -11.15 -10.31
CA SER A 107 -7.03 -12.43 -10.12
C SER A 107 -8.53 -12.30 -9.89
N ARG A 108 -9.23 -13.42 -10.04
CA ARG A 108 -10.66 -13.51 -9.69
C ARG A 108 -10.90 -13.41 -8.19
N GLY A 109 -9.85 -13.67 -7.43
CA GLY A 109 -9.86 -13.56 -5.99
C GLY A 109 -10.56 -14.69 -5.24
N PHE A 110 -10.54 -14.57 -3.92
CA PHE A 110 -11.15 -15.51 -2.97
C PHE A 110 -11.78 -14.76 -1.76
N LEU A 111 -11.67 -13.43 -1.74
CA LEU A 111 -12.06 -12.61 -0.59
C LEU A 111 -13.56 -12.32 -0.52
N ASP A 112 -14.34 -12.52 -1.57
CA ASP A 112 -15.76 -12.19 -1.59
C ASP A 112 -16.52 -12.75 -0.36
N SER A 113 -16.43 -14.06 -0.13
CA SER A 113 -17.15 -14.67 1.00
C SER A 113 -16.58 -14.28 2.38
N PRO A 114 -15.26 -14.20 2.60
CA PRO A 114 -14.69 -13.60 3.82
C PRO A 114 -15.14 -12.17 4.09
N ILE A 115 -15.20 -11.30 3.07
CA ILE A 115 -15.61 -9.90 3.21
C ILE A 115 -17.10 -9.81 3.56
N GLU A 116 -17.98 -10.54 2.87
CA GLU A 116 -19.40 -10.58 3.20
C GLU A 116 -19.64 -11.01 4.66
N GLN A 117 -18.93 -12.06 5.13
CA GLN A 117 -19.01 -12.50 6.53
C GLN A 117 -18.51 -11.43 7.51
N TRP A 118 -17.47 -10.68 7.14
CA TRP A 118 -16.96 -9.57 7.93
C TRP A 118 -17.98 -8.44 8.00
N HIS A 119 -18.56 -8.05 6.86
CA HIS A 119 -19.60 -7.02 6.80
C HIS A 119 -20.83 -7.41 7.61
N ASP A 120 -21.32 -8.65 7.49
CA ASP A 120 -22.42 -9.18 8.29
C ASP A 120 -22.13 -9.10 9.79
N LEU A 121 -20.91 -9.44 10.21
CA LEU A 121 -20.51 -9.44 11.61
C LEU A 121 -20.50 -8.04 12.23
N PHE A 122 -20.09 -7.02 11.46
CA PHE A 122 -19.97 -5.63 11.94
C PHE A 122 -21.12 -4.72 11.48
N GLY A 123 -22.08 -5.23 10.72
CA GLY A 123 -23.18 -4.45 10.17
C GLY A 123 -22.75 -3.43 9.12
N LEU A 124 -21.71 -3.75 8.37
CA LEU A 124 -21.20 -2.92 7.27
C LEU A 124 -21.99 -3.18 5.99
N SER A 125 -21.93 -2.25 5.04
CA SER A 125 -22.64 -2.39 3.76
C SER A 125 -21.76 -3.17 2.76
N ASP A 126 -22.37 -4.13 2.06
CA ASP A 126 -21.72 -4.83 0.94
C ASP A 126 -21.61 -3.98 -0.34
N GLY A 127 -22.16 -2.77 -0.34
CA GLY A 127 -22.07 -1.86 -1.49
C GLY A 127 -22.54 -2.50 -2.79
N SER A 128 -21.73 -2.40 -3.84
CA SER A 128 -22.01 -3.00 -5.16
C SER A 128 -21.73 -4.52 -5.21
N ARG A 129 -21.16 -5.12 -4.18
CA ARG A 129 -20.78 -6.54 -4.14
C ARG A 129 -21.97 -7.47 -4.36
N VAL A 130 -23.15 -7.10 -3.83
CA VAL A 130 -24.39 -7.88 -3.99
C VAL A 130 -24.85 -8.03 -5.45
N ASP A 131 -24.45 -7.12 -6.32
CA ASP A 131 -24.81 -7.07 -7.73
C ASP A 131 -23.73 -7.67 -8.66
N LEU A 132 -22.63 -8.16 -8.09
CA LEU A 132 -21.49 -8.69 -8.82
C LEU A 132 -21.36 -10.21 -8.64
N PRO A 133 -20.85 -10.94 -9.64
CA PRO A 133 -20.63 -12.38 -9.51
C PRO A 133 -19.43 -12.66 -8.61
N LYS A 134 -19.52 -13.68 -7.76
CA LYS A 134 -18.40 -14.10 -6.91
C LYS A 134 -17.26 -14.71 -7.72
N SER A 135 -16.03 -14.51 -7.24
CA SER A 135 -14.80 -15.07 -7.82
C SER A 135 -14.68 -14.73 -9.31
N HIS A 136 -14.89 -13.50 -9.65
CA HIS A 136 -14.86 -13.00 -11.03
C HIS A 136 -13.76 -11.95 -11.20
N LEU A 137 -13.25 -11.77 -12.41
CA LEU A 137 -12.29 -10.73 -12.77
C LEU A 137 -12.83 -9.95 -13.96
N ASN A 138 -13.24 -8.71 -13.71
CA ASN A 138 -13.66 -7.77 -14.73
C ASN A 138 -13.43 -6.32 -14.27
N PHE A 139 -12.25 -5.78 -14.56
CA PHE A 139 -12.03 -4.35 -14.43
C PHE A 139 -12.31 -3.70 -15.77
N GLU A 140 -13.42 -3.00 -15.88
CA GLU A 140 -13.91 -2.45 -17.13
C GLU A 140 -14.33 -0.99 -16.99
N LEU A 141 -13.83 -0.17 -17.89
CA LEU A 141 -14.24 1.22 -18.08
C LEU A 141 -14.77 1.34 -19.51
N PHE A 142 -16.02 1.73 -19.64
CA PHE A 142 -16.65 2.10 -20.90
C PHE A 142 -17.00 3.59 -20.87
N SER A 143 -16.47 4.37 -21.79
CA SER A 143 -16.74 5.82 -21.90
C SER A 143 -16.58 6.28 -23.33
N ASN A 144 -17.47 7.16 -23.80
CA ASN A 144 -17.44 7.73 -25.15
C ASN A 144 -17.34 6.67 -26.26
N SER A 145 -18.06 5.55 -26.15
CA SER A 145 -18.05 4.41 -27.08
C SER A 145 -16.71 3.66 -27.16
N ASN A 146 -15.77 3.96 -26.31
CA ASN A 146 -14.50 3.26 -26.16
C ASN A 146 -14.48 2.41 -24.87
N LYS A 147 -13.60 1.43 -24.84
CA LYS A 147 -13.54 0.45 -23.76
C LYS A 147 -12.11 0.16 -23.35
N GLU A 148 -11.85 0.24 -22.04
CA GLU A 148 -10.66 -0.30 -21.38
C GLU A 148 -11.08 -1.50 -20.54
N ARG A 149 -10.34 -2.59 -20.60
CA ARG A 149 -10.71 -3.80 -19.87
C ARG A 149 -9.51 -4.64 -19.47
N ILE A 150 -9.57 -5.16 -18.24
CA ILE A 150 -8.68 -6.20 -17.69
C ILE A 150 -9.60 -7.32 -17.21
N ASN A 151 -9.61 -8.46 -17.89
CA ASN A 151 -10.47 -9.60 -17.60
C ASN A 151 -9.73 -10.94 -17.56
N ASP A 152 -8.43 -10.92 -17.80
CA ASP A 152 -7.55 -12.08 -17.72
C ASP A 152 -6.61 -11.93 -16.52
N SER A 153 -6.42 -13.05 -15.81
CA SER A 153 -5.41 -13.09 -14.76
C SER A 153 -4.02 -12.91 -15.36
N ASP A 154 -3.28 -11.97 -14.85
CA ASP A 154 -1.93 -11.67 -15.30
C ASP A 154 -1.02 -11.35 -14.11
N ILE A 155 0.28 -11.51 -14.30
CA ILE A 155 1.31 -11.16 -13.32
C ILE A 155 2.43 -10.43 -14.04
N GLY A 156 3.00 -9.44 -13.39
CA GLY A 156 4.14 -8.70 -13.94
C GLY A 156 4.77 -7.74 -12.97
N ILE A 157 5.93 -7.25 -13.38
CA ILE A 157 6.69 -6.23 -12.66
C ILE A 157 6.02 -4.88 -12.94
N GLY A 158 5.86 -4.08 -11.87
CA GLY A 158 5.47 -2.68 -11.97
C GLY A 158 6.65 -1.73 -12.15
N ASP A 159 6.40 -0.44 -12.05
CA ASP A 159 7.44 0.57 -12.15
C ASP A 159 8.29 0.58 -10.88
N ILE A 160 9.62 0.60 -11.06
CA ILE A 160 10.58 0.64 -9.95
C ILE A 160 10.55 2.04 -9.34
N GLN A 161 10.40 2.10 -8.02
CA GLN A 161 10.42 3.36 -7.29
C GLN A 161 11.73 3.52 -6.51
N ILE A 162 12.40 4.66 -6.69
CA ILE A 162 13.58 5.06 -5.91
C ILE A 162 13.18 6.24 -5.03
N SER A 163 13.34 6.10 -3.72
CA SER A 163 12.97 7.13 -2.75
C SER A 163 14.15 7.52 -1.89
N THR A 164 14.21 8.80 -1.49
CA THR A 164 15.15 9.29 -0.48
C THR A 164 14.38 9.91 0.68
N LYS A 165 14.87 9.68 1.88
CA LYS A 165 14.37 10.31 3.10
C LYS A 165 15.50 11.06 3.79
N LEU A 166 15.38 12.38 3.83
CA LEU A 166 16.32 13.30 4.48
C LEU A 166 15.75 13.78 5.81
N ASN A 167 16.42 13.49 6.92
CA ASN A 167 16.16 14.12 8.21
C ASN A 167 16.87 15.48 8.24
N PHE A 168 16.12 16.56 8.20
CA PHE A 168 16.71 17.91 8.21
C PHE A 168 16.49 18.67 9.50
N TYR A 169 15.72 18.10 10.44
CA TYR A 169 15.52 18.66 11.76
C TYR A 169 15.17 17.57 12.77
N SER A 170 15.92 17.54 13.88
CA SER A 170 15.64 16.68 15.04
C SER A 170 15.78 17.51 16.30
N LYS A 171 14.73 17.58 17.09
CA LYS A 171 14.78 18.26 18.39
C LYS A 171 13.81 17.59 19.37
N ASN A 172 14.29 17.33 20.58
CA ASN A 172 13.53 16.67 21.63
C ASN A 172 12.99 15.30 21.13
N ARG A 173 11.67 15.20 20.95
CA ARG A 173 10.95 13.99 20.53
C ARG A 173 10.31 14.14 19.14
N SER A 174 10.79 15.09 18.37
CA SER A 174 10.23 15.38 17.04
C SER A 174 11.32 15.39 15.98
N ASP A 175 11.06 14.70 14.88
CA ASP A 175 11.90 14.68 13.71
C ASP A 175 11.09 15.14 12.49
N LEU A 176 11.71 15.94 11.63
CA LEU A 176 11.11 16.41 10.39
C LEU A 176 11.90 15.88 9.20
N TYR A 177 11.21 15.15 8.33
CA TYR A 177 11.80 14.53 7.16
C TYR A 177 11.27 15.15 5.88
N PHE A 178 12.16 15.29 4.91
CA PHE A 178 11.84 15.55 3.52
C PHE A 178 12.03 14.27 2.72
N ILE A 179 11.02 13.89 1.92
CA ILE A 179 11.00 12.65 1.17
C ILE A 179 10.78 12.99 -0.30
N THR A 180 11.61 12.42 -1.16
CA THR A 180 11.40 12.47 -2.60
C THR A 180 11.39 11.06 -3.16
N SER A 181 10.59 10.83 -4.19
CA SER A 181 10.56 9.57 -4.91
C SER A 181 10.51 9.80 -6.42
N LEU A 182 11.15 8.93 -7.16
CA LEU A 182 11.11 8.84 -8.61
C LEU A 182 10.65 7.45 -8.99
N GLU A 183 9.65 7.35 -9.83
CA GLU A 183 9.20 6.11 -10.43
C GLU A 183 9.76 5.99 -11.84
N ILE A 184 10.40 4.84 -12.12
CA ILE A 184 11.07 4.55 -13.39
C ILE A 184 10.18 3.61 -14.18
N PRO A 185 9.85 3.90 -15.45
CA PRO A 185 8.95 3.11 -16.28
C PRO A 185 9.56 1.75 -16.64
N THR A 186 9.38 0.75 -15.80
CA THR A 186 9.82 -0.64 -15.99
C THR A 186 8.65 -1.61 -16.14
N GLY A 187 7.47 -1.19 -15.71
CA GLY A 187 6.22 -1.94 -15.82
C GLY A 187 5.61 -1.89 -17.22
N SER A 188 4.69 -2.78 -17.48
CA SER A 188 4.01 -2.85 -18.78
C SER A 188 2.75 -2.00 -18.81
N LYS A 189 2.73 -0.92 -19.57
CA LYS A 189 1.53 -0.11 -19.83
C LYS A 189 0.38 -0.93 -20.41
N LYS A 190 0.66 -1.86 -21.33
CA LYS A 190 -0.34 -2.72 -21.95
C LYS A 190 -1.06 -3.61 -20.93
N LYS A 191 -0.39 -3.94 -19.82
CA LYS A 191 -0.91 -4.76 -18.74
C LYS A 191 -1.36 -3.93 -17.52
N TYR A 192 -1.34 -2.61 -17.61
CA TYR A 192 -1.65 -1.66 -16.53
C TYR A 192 -0.70 -1.74 -15.32
N PHE A 193 0.49 -2.35 -15.47
CA PHE A 193 1.50 -2.43 -14.41
C PHE A 193 2.46 -1.25 -14.39
N GLY A 194 2.38 -0.33 -15.36
CA GLY A 194 3.12 0.90 -15.49
C GLY A 194 2.45 1.84 -16.49
N ASN A 195 2.95 3.07 -16.62
CA ASN A 195 2.40 4.08 -17.51
C ASN A 195 3.33 4.48 -18.67
N ASP A 196 4.54 3.88 -18.78
CA ASP A 196 5.64 4.20 -19.70
C ASP A 196 6.24 5.62 -19.47
N GLU A 197 5.93 6.27 -18.35
CA GLU A 197 6.36 7.63 -18.03
C GLU A 197 7.10 7.66 -16.68
N PHE A 198 7.94 8.68 -16.48
CA PHE A 198 8.55 8.95 -15.18
C PHE A 198 7.58 9.73 -14.29
N ASP A 199 7.24 9.20 -13.14
CA ASP A 199 6.46 9.92 -12.14
C ASP A 199 7.33 10.33 -10.96
N GLY A 200 6.97 11.42 -10.29
CA GLY A 200 7.66 11.95 -9.13
C GLY A 200 6.76 12.10 -7.90
N LEU A 201 7.36 12.13 -6.72
CA LEU A 201 6.65 12.40 -5.49
C LEU A 201 7.51 13.21 -4.53
N ILE A 202 6.89 14.16 -3.85
CA ILE A 202 7.50 14.96 -2.79
C ILE A 202 6.61 14.89 -1.56
N ALA A 203 7.18 14.65 -0.39
CA ALA A 203 6.45 14.63 0.86
C ALA A 203 7.27 15.17 2.04
N PHE A 204 6.55 15.66 3.05
CA PHE A 204 7.06 15.98 4.37
C PHE A 204 6.46 15.02 5.39
N ASN A 205 7.26 14.55 6.32
CA ASN A 205 6.82 13.75 7.45
C ASN A 205 7.28 14.38 8.76
N LEU A 206 6.35 14.67 9.65
CA LEU A 206 6.60 15.00 11.03
C LEU A 206 6.41 13.75 11.89
N LYS A 207 7.52 13.20 12.40
CA LYS A 207 7.52 12.07 13.34
C LYS A 207 7.60 12.58 14.77
N ASN A 208 6.62 12.24 15.58
CA ASN A 208 6.57 12.63 16.99
C ASN A 208 6.58 11.39 17.89
N HIS A 209 7.52 11.32 18.80
CA HIS A 209 7.55 10.36 19.90
C HIS A 209 6.75 10.93 21.08
N LEU A 210 5.42 10.71 21.08
CA LEU A 210 4.58 11.18 22.20
C LEU A 210 4.97 10.53 23.52
N ARG A 211 5.38 9.27 23.45
CA ARG A 211 6.01 8.47 24.51
C ARG A 211 7.05 7.56 23.89
N ASP A 212 7.88 6.91 24.68
CA ASP A 212 8.90 5.97 24.18
C ASP A 212 8.28 4.78 23.44
N ASN A 213 7.01 4.48 23.72
CA ASN A 213 6.24 3.38 23.14
C ASN A 213 5.09 3.85 22.24
N LEU A 214 5.00 5.14 21.93
CA LEU A 214 3.92 5.72 21.10
C LEU A 214 4.48 6.74 20.13
N ILE A 215 4.41 6.42 18.85
CA ILE A 215 4.92 7.22 17.75
C ILE A 215 3.75 7.62 16.83
N ILE A 216 3.71 8.87 16.42
CA ILE A 216 2.83 9.38 15.36
C ILE A 216 3.67 9.93 14.24
N ASN A 217 3.36 9.52 13.01
CA ASN A 217 3.83 10.12 11.79
C ASN A 217 2.68 10.91 11.14
N SER A 218 2.91 12.17 10.83
CA SER A 218 2.00 13.02 10.07
C SER A 218 2.65 13.35 8.74
N VAL A 219 2.08 12.87 7.65
CA VAL A 219 2.63 13.00 6.31
C VAL A 219 1.72 13.88 5.46
N PHE A 220 2.32 14.77 4.69
CA PHE A 220 1.66 15.51 3.63
C PHE A 220 2.53 15.47 2.39
N GLY A 221 1.95 15.20 1.22
CA GLY A 221 2.72 15.11 -0.01
C GLY A 221 1.91 15.32 -1.27
N VAL A 222 2.64 15.34 -2.37
CA VAL A 222 2.11 15.50 -3.72
C VAL A 222 2.80 14.50 -4.66
N SER A 223 2.00 13.77 -5.43
CA SER A 223 2.46 12.99 -6.58
C SER A 223 2.42 13.88 -7.82
N ILE A 224 3.48 13.84 -8.61
CA ILE A 224 3.64 14.53 -9.89
C ILE A 224 3.55 13.43 -10.95
N ILE A 225 2.51 13.47 -11.78
CA ILE A 225 2.13 12.42 -12.70
C ILE A 225 2.32 12.91 -14.12
N ASN A 226 3.09 12.18 -14.91
CA ASN A 226 3.16 12.39 -16.34
C ASN A 226 2.02 11.63 -17.03
N GLN A 227 1.26 12.37 -17.84
CA GLN A 227 0.05 11.84 -18.46
C GLN A 227 0.39 10.81 -19.55
N SER A 228 -0.24 9.68 -19.45
CA SER A 228 -0.22 8.65 -20.49
C SER A 228 -1.24 9.01 -21.59
N HIS A 229 -0.76 9.41 -22.75
CA HIS A 229 -1.61 9.97 -23.84
C HIS A 229 -2.73 9.07 -24.40
N ASN A 230 -2.84 7.82 -23.95
CA ASN A 230 -3.76 6.82 -24.53
C ASN A 230 -4.79 6.25 -23.54
N PHE A 231 -5.04 6.93 -22.41
CA PHE A 231 -6.08 6.48 -21.47
C PHE A 231 -7.41 7.17 -21.78
N LEU A 232 -8.54 6.46 -21.62
CA LEU A 232 -9.90 6.98 -21.95
C LEU A 232 -10.29 8.19 -21.13
N LEU A 233 -9.82 8.29 -19.89
CA LEU A 233 -10.11 9.39 -18.99
C LEU A 233 -8.87 10.28 -18.82
N LYS A 234 -9.13 11.54 -18.54
CA LYS A 234 -8.07 12.53 -18.34
C LYS A 234 -7.38 12.29 -17.00
N GLU A 235 -6.10 12.01 -17.04
CA GLU A 235 -5.23 11.90 -15.88
C GLU A 235 -4.93 13.31 -15.31
N ARG A 236 -4.69 13.42 -14.00
CA ARG A 236 -4.23 14.65 -13.36
C ARG A 236 -2.71 14.70 -13.42
N ASN A 237 -2.14 15.89 -13.49
CA ASN A 237 -0.68 16.07 -13.42
C ASN A 237 -0.17 16.02 -11.98
N THR A 238 -1.06 16.29 -11.01
CA THR A 238 -0.74 16.25 -9.58
C THR A 238 -1.88 15.63 -8.81
N SER A 239 -1.54 14.98 -7.69
CA SER A 239 -2.49 14.43 -6.73
C SER A 239 -1.90 14.57 -5.33
N TYR A 240 -2.64 15.21 -4.43
CA TYR A 240 -2.22 15.43 -3.04
C TYR A 240 -2.65 14.27 -2.16
N PHE A 241 -1.90 14.06 -1.07
CA PHE A 241 -2.28 13.11 -0.04
C PHE A 241 -1.87 13.60 1.34
N SER A 242 -2.60 13.13 2.35
CA SER A 242 -2.29 13.35 3.75
C SER A 242 -2.52 12.08 4.54
N LYS A 243 -1.64 11.81 5.51
CA LYS A 243 -1.70 10.59 6.31
C LYS A 243 -1.38 10.87 7.77
N VAL A 244 -2.08 10.19 8.67
CA VAL A 244 -1.75 10.12 10.09
C VAL A 244 -1.59 8.65 10.46
N LEU A 245 -0.39 8.27 10.91
CA LEU A 245 0.02 6.90 11.13
C LEU A 245 0.50 6.77 12.57
N LEU A 246 -0.15 5.93 13.36
CA LEU A 246 0.14 5.70 14.76
C LEU A 246 0.74 4.31 14.95
N SER A 247 1.83 4.23 15.72
CA SER A 247 2.45 2.97 16.15
C SER A 247 2.55 2.97 17.68
N TRP A 248 1.95 1.98 18.31
CA TRP A 248 1.86 1.89 19.77
C TRP A 248 2.22 0.51 20.30
N LYS A 249 3.21 0.44 21.21
CA LYS A 249 3.59 -0.76 21.96
C LYS A 249 3.06 -0.64 23.40
N PRO A 250 1.96 -1.31 23.79
CA PRO A 250 1.45 -1.23 25.16
C PRO A 250 2.47 -1.80 26.14
N GLN A 251 2.74 -1.07 27.23
CA GLN A 251 3.67 -1.51 28.27
C GLN A 251 3.03 -2.53 29.23
N TYR A 252 1.72 -2.43 29.40
CA TYR A 252 0.94 -3.27 30.33
C TYR A 252 -0.46 -3.52 29.77
N PHE A 253 -0.67 -4.63 29.10
CA PHE A 253 -2.02 -5.13 28.82
C PHE A 253 -2.03 -6.62 29.17
N LEU A 254 -2.45 -6.95 30.40
CA LEU A 254 -2.42 -8.29 31.00
C LEU A 254 -1.03 -8.78 31.42
N SER A 255 -0.97 -9.44 32.57
CA SER A 255 0.23 -10.00 33.21
C SER A 255 0.90 -11.15 32.46
N SER A 256 0.52 -11.45 31.24
CA SER A 256 1.13 -12.52 30.43
C SER A 256 2.20 -11.95 29.50
N LYS A 257 3.41 -12.48 29.60
CA LYS A 257 4.54 -12.16 28.72
C LYS A 257 4.25 -12.36 27.21
N ALA A 258 3.14 -13.02 26.86
CA ALA A 258 2.76 -13.35 25.49
C ALA A 258 2.21 -12.14 24.68
N ILE A 259 1.83 -11.03 25.32
CA ILE A 259 1.25 -9.86 24.64
C ILE A 259 2.26 -8.73 24.47
N ASN A 260 3.43 -8.81 25.11
CA ASN A 260 4.52 -7.83 25.00
C ASN A 260 5.19 -7.71 23.61
N PRO A 261 5.12 -8.66 22.68
CA PRO A 261 5.77 -8.54 21.39
C PRO A 261 4.96 -7.77 20.33
N LEU A 262 3.72 -7.35 20.62
CA LEU A 262 2.87 -6.67 19.62
C LEU A 262 3.03 -5.15 19.66
N ILE A 263 3.20 -4.56 18.47
CA ILE A 263 3.11 -3.12 18.23
C ILE A 263 1.90 -2.88 17.33
N TYR A 264 0.88 -2.25 17.86
CA TYR A 264 -0.34 -1.93 17.12
C TYR A 264 -0.09 -0.76 16.16
N LYS A 265 -0.73 -0.82 15.00
CA LYS A 265 -0.66 0.17 13.94
C LYS A 265 -2.06 0.66 13.60
N ILE A 266 -2.21 1.97 13.50
CA ILE A 266 -3.46 2.60 13.05
C ILE A 266 -3.08 3.62 11.99
N ASN A 267 -3.68 3.50 10.81
CA ASN A 267 -3.47 4.42 9.70
C ASN A 267 -4.79 5.11 9.35
N PHE A 268 -4.73 6.40 9.15
CA PHE A 268 -5.78 7.19 8.51
C PHE A 268 -5.15 7.97 7.36
N GLU A 269 -5.63 7.73 6.16
CA GLU A 269 -5.03 8.23 4.94
C GLU A 269 -6.09 8.85 4.03
N VAL A 270 -5.78 10.00 3.44
CA VAL A 270 -6.66 10.76 2.53
C VAL A 270 -5.89 11.02 1.25
N PHE A 271 -6.56 10.82 0.13
CA PHE A 271 -5.97 10.99 -1.20
C PHE A 271 -6.89 11.76 -2.13
N GLU A 272 -6.32 12.70 -2.88
CA GLU A 272 -6.95 13.25 -4.06
C GLU A 272 -6.88 12.22 -5.20
N PRO A 273 -7.93 12.11 -6.05
CA PRO A 273 -7.92 11.17 -7.16
C PRO A 273 -6.85 11.54 -8.20
N LYS A 274 -6.27 10.54 -8.86
CA LYS A 274 -5.28 10.72 -9.94
C LYS A 274 -5.92 10.86 -11.33
N ILE A 275 -7.21 10.59 -11.43
CA ILE A 275 -8.00 10.65 -12.66
C ILE A 275 -9.11 11.68 -12.50
N LYS A 276 -9.41 12.44 -13.55
CA LYS A 276 -10.59 13.33 -13.63
C LYS A 276 -11.76 12.53 -14.17
N SER A 277 -12.74 12.24 -13.33
CA SER A 277 -13.91 11.43 -13.69
C SER A 277 -15.10 11.80 -12.85
N ASP A 278 -16.30 11.59 -13.39
CA ASP A 278 -17.54 11.66 -12.64
C ASP A 278 -17.83 10.33 -11.89
N PHE A 279 -17.16 9.23 -12.24
CA PHE A 279 -17.21 7.99 -11.46
C PHE A 279 -16.54 8.20 -10.11
N LYS A 280 -17.25 7.86 -9.02
CA LYS A 280 -16.76 8.07 -7.65
C LYS A 280 -15.46 7.31 -7.38
N ALA A 281 -15.39 6.06 -7.82
CA ALA A 281 -14.21 5.22 -7.63
C ALA A 281 -12.94 5.73 -8.34
N LEU A 282 -13.07 6.64 -9.32
CA LEU A 282 -11.94 7.16 -10.08
C LEU A 282 -11.68 8.64 -9.83
N GLY A 283 -12.73 9.43 -9.58
CA GLY A 283 -12.68 10.89 -9.59
C GLY A 283 -12.90 11.57 -8.23
N ASP A 284 -13.40 10.84 -7.23
CA ASP A 284 -13.61 11.37 -5.90
C ASP A 284 -12.37 11.19 -5.01
N GLU A 285 -12.26 12.04 -3.99
CA GLU A 285 -11.34 11.83 -2.87
C GLU A 285 -11.69 10.53 -2.15
N TYR A 286 -10.67 9.78 -1.74
CA TYR A 286 -10.85 8.54 -1.03
C TYR A 286 -10.09 8.51 0.30
N TYR A 287 -10.64 7.76 1.23
CA TYR A 287 -10.21 7.69 2.61
C TYR A 287 -9.96 6.23 2.97
N VAL A 288 -8.76 5.93 3.45
CA VAL A 288 -8.37 4.59 3.87
C VAL A 288 -8.16 4.57 5.37
N PHE A 289 -8.82 3.65 6.04
CA PHE A 289 -8.57 3.34 7.44
C PHE A 289 -7.92 1.97 7.54
N GLY A 290 -6.78 1.89 8.20
CA GLY A 290 -6.03 0.66 8.34
C GLY A 290 -5.73 0.33 9.80
N LEU A 291 -5.85 -0.94 10.13
CA LEU A 291 -5.46 -1.51 11.41
C LEU A 291 -4.48 -2.65 11.19
N GLY A 292 -3.53 -2.78 12.11
CA GLY A 292 -2.62 -3.90 12.04
C GLY A 292 -1.68 -3.98 13.23
N ALA A 293 -0.74 -4.88 13.14
CA ALA A 293 0.28 -5.04 14.16
C ALA A 293 1.60 -5.56 13.58
N THR A 294 2.67 -5.25 14.29
CA THR A 294 3.98 -5.86 14.14
C THR A 294 4.21 -6.82 15.30
N PHE A 295 4.56 -8.05 14.98
CA PHE A 295 4.84 -9.12 15.94
C PHE A 295 6.33 -9.46 15.94
N GLU A 296 6.99 -9.32 17.09
CA GLU A 296 8.36 -9.78 17.29
C GLU A 296 8.33 -11.28 17.66
N PHE A 297 8.62 -12.16 16.71
CA PHE A 297 8.57 -13.62 16.90
C PHE A 297 9.91 -14.21 17.33
N ALA A 298 11.01 -13.49 17.11
CA ALA A 298 12.33 -13.76 17.64
C ALA A 298 13.06 -12.43 17.82
N LYS A 299 14.18 -12.42 18.54
CA LYS A 299 14.97 -11.21 18.76
C LYS A 299 15.23 -10.50 17.41
N ASP A 300 14.81 -9.26 17.29
CA ASP A 300 14.98 -8.39 16.11
C ASP A 300 14.38 -8.95 14.80
N LYS A 301 13.37 -9.85 14.93
CA LYS A 301 12.67 -10.47 13.80
C LYS A 301 11.19 -10.13 13.87
N TYR A 302 10.71 -9.48 12.83
CA TYR A 302 9.36 -8.92 12.82
C TYR A 302 8.53 -9.48 11.69
N PHE A 303 7.28 -9.79 12.03
CA PHE A 303 6.20 -10.09 11.11
C PHE A 303 5.15 -9.01 11.21
N ASN A 304 4.79 -8.43 10.08
CA ASN A 304 3.79 -7.40 9.95
C ASN A 304 2.51 -8.00 9.39
N PHE A 305 1.37 -7.63 9.95
CA PHE A 305 0.07 -7.97 9.39
C PHE A 305 -0.95 -6.86 9.64
N GLY A 306 -1.90 -6.72 8.76
CA GLY A 306 -2.94 -5.70 8.89
C GLY A 306 -4.01 -5.83 7.82
N PHE A 307 -5.06 -5.05 8.00
CA PHE A 307 -6.13 -4.89 7.02
C PHE A 307 -6.53 -3.42 6.93
N SER A 308 -7.14 -3.06 5.82
CA SER A 308 -7.72 -1.74 5.61
C SER A 308 -9.07 -1.83 4.90
N GLU A 309 -9.89 -0.82 5.16
CA GLU A 309 -11.21 -0.59 4.61
C GLU A 309 -11.29 0.81 3.99
N ASP A 310 -12.13 0.98 2.98
CA ASP A 310 -12.50 2.30 2.53
C ASP A 310 -13.55 2.92 3.47
N LEU A 311 -13.34 4.16 3.89
CA LEU A 311 -14.33 4.89 4.71
C LEU A 311 -15.43 5.53 3.87
N LYS A 312 -15.28 5.58 2.56
CA LYS A 312 -16.25 6.09 1.61
C LYS A 312 -16.50 5.00 0.57
N VAL A 313 -17.65 4.36 0.69
CA VAL A 313 -18.05 3.22 -0.16
C VAL A 313 -17.79 3.49 -1.64
N ASN A 314 -17.17 2.54 -2.32
CA ASN A 314 -16.76 2.58 -3.74
C ASN A 314 -15.67 3.60 -4.08
N SER A 315 -14.93 4.15 -3.13
CA SER A 315 -13.88 5.14 -3.42
C SER A 315 -12.47 4.54 -3.54
N SER A 316 -12.21 3.39 -2.96
CA SER A 316 -10.94 2.64 -3.02
C SER A 316 -11.18 1.13 -3.03
N ALA A 317 -10.19 0.33 -2.67
CA ALA A 317 -10.40 -1.08 -2.41
C ALA A 317 -11.38 -1.25 -1.25
N ASP A 318 -12.39 -2.10 -1.44
CA ASP A 318 -13.43 -2.40 -0.44
C ASP A 318 -12.79 -2.98 0.83
N PHE A 319 -11.86 -3.91 0.63
CA PHE A 319 -11.08 -4.50 1.71
C PHE A 319 -9.67 -4.83 1.21
N SER A 320 -8.67 -4.66 2.07
CA SER A 320 -7.32 -5.10 1.78
C SER A 320 -6.67 -5.71 3.00
N PHE A 321 -5.78 -6.68 2.80
CA PHE A 321 -4.89 -7.15 3.84
C PHE A 321 -3.43 -7.07 3.43
N VAL A 322 -2.55 -6.98 4.43
CA VAL A 322 -1.12 -6.84 4.27
C VAL A 322 -0.41 -7.83 5.17
N PHE A 323 0.57 -8.51 4.62
CA PHE A 323 1.55 -9.31 5.36
C PHE A 323 2.96 -8.91 4.94
N GLY A 324 3.90 -8.93 5.88
CA GLY A 324 5.27 -8.57 5.54
C GLY A 324 6.31 -9.11 6.52
N PHE A 325 7.52 -9.24 6.01
CA PHE A 325 8.71 -9.57 6.78
C PHE A 325 9.81 -8.55 6.49
N GLU A 326 10.58 -8.21 7.50
CA GLU A 326 11.73 -7.33 7.39
C GLU A 326 13.01 -8.08 7.79
N ILE A 327 14.06 -7.92 6.97
CA ILE A 327 15.34 -8.63 7.09
C ILE A 327 16.46 -7.62 6.93
N GLU A 328 17.43 -7.64 7.83
CA GLU A 328 18.71 -6.98 7.65
C GLU A 328 19.66 -7.86 6.82
N ILE A 329 20.44 -7.22 5.93
CA ILE A 329 21.39 -7.93 5.05
C ILE A 329 22.82 -7.42 5.33
#